data_458c13d42e6e036cc57ec1858633c6e9
#
_entry.id   458c13d42e6e036cc57ec1858633c6e9
#
_cell.length_a   1.000
_cell.length_b   1.000
_cell.length_c   1.000
_cell.angle_alpha   90.00
_cell.angle_beta   90.00
_cell.angle_gamma   90.00
#
_symmetry.space_group_name_H-M   'P 1'
#
loop_
_entity.id
_entity.type
_entity.pdbx_description
1 polymer ?
#
loop_
_entity_poly.entity_id
_entity_poly.type
_entity_poly.pdbx_seq_one_letter_code
_entity_poly.pdbx_strand_id
1 'polypeptide(L)'
;DEYVVGQEYAKKVMSVAVYNHYKRVATDSMDDIEIEKSNMLMIGPTGSGKTYLVKTLARILDVPLAITDATSLTEAGYIGDDIESVVSKLLAAADNDVEKAEQGIIFIDEIDKIAKKKNASQRDVSGESVQQGMLKLLEGSEVEVPVGANSKNAMVPLTTVNTKNILFICGGAFPDLDGIIKERLTKQSAIGFGADLKDKYDHDKKILEKVTTEDLRNFGMIPEFLGRLPVVFTL
;
A
#
# COMPACT_ATOMS: atom_id res chain seq x y z
N ASP A 1 3.89 17.65 12.48
CA ASP A 1 4.77 17.76 13.65
C ASP A 1 4.02 17.86 14.98
N GLU A 2 2.85 18.47 14.97
CA GLU A 2 2.04 18.62 16.18
C GLU A 2 1.56 17.29 16.79
N TYR A 3 1.24 16.31 15.94
CA TYR A 3 0.66 15.02 16.37
C TYR A 3 1.62 13.84 16.28
N VAL A 4 2.71 13.96 15.50
CA VAL A 4 3.68 12.89 15.28
C VAL A 4 5.08 13.40 15.53
N VAL A 5 5.74 12.83 16.52
CA VAL A 5 7.13 13.14 16.86
C VAL A 5 8.07 12.19 16.11
N GLY A 6 9.10 12.74 15.48
CA GLY A 6 10.04 11.97 14.65
C GLY A 6 9.49 11.65 13.26
N GLN A 7 10.12 10.67 12.59
CA GLN A 7 9.74 10.22 11.24
C GLN A 7 9.73 11.36 10.19
N GLU A 8 10.73 12.24 10.25
CA GLU A 8 10.76 13.46 9.42
C GLU A 8 10.75 13.17 7.92
N TYR A 9 11.49 12.15 7.49
CA TYR A 9 11.53 11.74 6.09
C TYR A 9 10.17 11.20 5.62
N ALA A 10 9.61 10.27 6.37
CA ALA A 10 8.30 9.68 6.06
C ALA A 10 7.19 10.74 6.01
N LYS A 11 7.16 11.66 6.97
CA LYS A 11 6.21 12.79 7.00
C LYS A 11 6.31 13.65 5.74
N LYS A 12 7.54 13.99 5.30
CA LYS A 12 7.75 14.80 4.10
C LYS A 12 7.27 14.09 2.84
N VAL A 13 7.68 12.82 2.65
CA VAL A 13 7.28 12.03 1.48
C VAL A 13 5.77 11.86 1.42
N MET A 14 5.15 11.47 2.54
CA MET A 14 3.71 11.32 2.66
C MET A 14 2.97 12.63 2.36
N SER A 15 3.44 13.75 2.90
CA SER A 15 2.80 15.06 2.69
C SER A 15 2.83 15.48 1.21
N VAL A 16 3.95 15.25 0.51
CA VAL A 16 4.08 15.56 -0.92
C VAL A 16 3.17 14.65 -1.75
N ALA A 17 3.16 13.35 -1.45
CA ALA A 17 2.32 12.38 -2.17
C ALA A 17 0.83 12.70 -2.02
N VAL A 18 0.40 13.03 -0.80
CA VAL A 18 -0.99 13.43 -0.49
C VAL A 18 -1.35 14.74 -1.18
N TYR A 19 -0.47 15.74 -1.14
CA TYR A 19 -0.68 16.99 -1.86
C TYR A 19 -0.89 16.74 -3.36
N ASN A 20 -0.04 15.94 -3.98
CA ASN A 20 -0.14 15.58 -5.39
C ASN A 20 -1.44 14.83 -5.69
N HIS A 21 -1.84 13.90 -4.80
CA HIS A 21 -3.09 13.16 -4.94
C HIS A 21 -4.30 14.10 -4.98
N TYR A 22 -4.47 14.96 -3.97
CA TYR A 22 -5.62 15.86 -3.92
C TYR A 22 -5.56 16.98 -4.96
N LYS A 23 -4.36 17.42 -5.35
CA LYS A 23 -4.20 18.31 -6.51
C LYS A 23 -4.71 17.65 -7.79
N ARG A 24 -4.37 16.38 -8.02
CA ARG A 24 -4.90 15.61 -9.15
C ARG A 24 -6.42 15.53 -9.12
N VAL A 25 -7.01 15.20 -7.97
CA VAL A 25 -8.47 15.13 -7.79
C VAL A 25 -9.14 16.47 -8.13
N ALA A 26 -8.53 17.59 -7.71
CA ALA A 26 -9.06 18.93 -7.94
C ALA A 26 -8.90 19.42 -9.40
N THR A 27 -7.90 18.93 -10.14
CA THR A 27 -7.58 19.38 -11.51
C THR A 27 -8.07 18.45 -12.61
N ASP A 28 -8.73 17.37 -12.29
CA ASP A 28 -9.21 16.31 -13.23
C ASP A 28 -10.08 16.84 -14.39
N SER A 29 -10.39 18.15 -14.42
CA SER A 29 -11.24 18.76 -15.45
C SER A 29 -10.55 19.76 -16.38
N MET A 30 -9.28 20.11 -16.22
CA MET A 30 -8.73 21.31 -16.87
C MET A 30 -7.40 21.19 -17.60
N ASP A 31 -6.60 20.13 -17.44
CA ASP A 31 -5.26 20.08 -18.03
C ASP A 31 -4.99 18.79 -18.81
N ASP A 32 -4.34 18.94 -19.97
CA ASP A 32 -3.79 17.85 -20.82
C ASP A 32 -2.68 17.02 -20.13
N ILE A 33 -2.40 17.26 -18.85
CA ILE A 33 -1.37 16.57 -18.09
C ILE A 33 -2.02 15.53 -17.18
N GLU A 34 -1.89 14.26 -17.54
CA GLU A 34 -2.31 13.14 -16.70
C GLU A 34 -1.33 12.96 -15.52
N ILE A 35 -1.79 13.31 -14.31
CA ILE A 35 -1.03 13.07 -13.08
C ILE A 35 -1.38 11.66 -12.59
N GLU A 36 -0.38 10.79 -12.47
CA GLU A 36 -0.57 9.43 -11.96
C GLU A 36 -1.03 9.42 -10.50
N LYS A 37 -1.72 8.33 -10.10
CA LYS A 37 -2.09 8.13 -8.69
C LYS A 37 -0.85 8.03 -7.82
N SER A 38 -0.89 8.69 -6.66
CA SER A 38 0.20 8.69 -5.68
C SER A 38 0.00 7.64 -4.59
N ASN A 39 -0.45 6.42 -4.95
CA ASN A 39 -0.55 5.33 -3.98
C ASN A 39 0.82 5.04 -3.36
N MET A 40 0.83 4.67 -2.09
CA MET A 40 2.05 4.60 -1.28
C MET A 40 2.30 3.21 -0.72
N LEU A 41 3.59 2.88 -0.60
CA LEU A 41 4.07 1.72 0.16
C LEU A 41 4.95 2.21 1.31
N MET A 42 4.51 1.92 2.54
CA MET A 42 5.21 2.21 3.78
C MET A 42 5.93 0.97 4.28
N ILE A 43 7.24 1.03 4.43
CA ILE A 43 8.07 -0.07 4.92
C ILE A 43 8.60 0.31 6.31
N GLY A 44 8.33 -0.53 7.29
CA GLY A 44 8.84 -0.30 8.64
C GLY A 44 8.42 -1.38 9.61
N PRO A 45 9.19 -1.62 10.67
CA PRO A 45 8.92 -2.68 11.64
C PRO A 45 7.56 -2.51 12.30
N THR A 46 7.05 -3.60 12.87
CA THR A 46 5.86 -3.54 13.71
C THR A 46 6.10 -2.56 14.86
N GLY A 47 5.13 -1.70 15.13
CA GLY A 47 5.26 -0.66 16.16
C GLY A 47 5.97 0.63 15.71
N SER A 48 6.40 0.75 14.45
CA SER A 48 7.00 2.00 13.92
C SER A 48 6.02 3.17 13.74
N GLY A 49 4.72 2.93 13.96
CA GLY A 49 3.70 3.98 13.89
C GLY A 49 2.98 4.12 12.55
N LYS A 50 3.11 3.15 11.62
CA LYS A 50 2.45 3.19 10.30
C LYS A 50 0.97 3.53 10.37
N THR A 51 0.21 2.74 11.12
CA THR A 51 -1.24 2.95 11.30
C THR A 51 -1.56 4.30 11.94
N TYR A 52 -0.75 4.73 12.91
CA TYR A 52 -0.94 6.01 13.59
C TYR A 52 -0.73 7.20 12.64
N LEU A 53 0.29 7.13 11.77
CA LEU A 53 0.53 8.13 10.73
C LEU A 53 -0.67 8.26 9.80
N VAL A 54 -1.21 7.14 9.32
CA VAL A 54 -2.36 7.14 8.38
C VAL A 54 -3.63 7.67 9.06
N LYS A 55 -3.91 7.25 10.30
CA LYS A 55 -5.05 7.77 11.08
C LYS A 55 -4.95 9.28 11.31
N THR A 56 -3.76 9.75 11.63
CA THR A 56 -3.50 11.19 11.84
C THR A 56 -3.69 11.96 10.53
N LEU A 57 -3.18 11.42 9.41
CA LEU A 57 -3.35 12.00 8.10
C LEU A 57 -4.83 12.15 7.71
N ALA A 58 -5.61 11.07 7.81
CA ALA A 58 -7.04 11.08 7.48
C ALA A 58 -7.83 12.08 8.34
N ARG A 59 -7.47 12.20 9.61
CA ARG A 59 -8.07 13.19 10.52
C ARG A 59 -7.75 14.62 10.13
N ILE A 60 -6.48 14.91 9.76
CA ILE A 60 -6.07 16.26 9.33
C ILE A 60 -6.76 16.65 8.02
N LEU A 61 -6.95 15.71 7.11
CA LEU A 61 -7.61 15.93 5.83
C LEU A 61 -9.14 15.93 5.91
N ASP A 62 -9.68 15.49 7.05
CA ASP A 62 -11.12 15.30 7.25
C ASP A 62 -11.76 14.40 6.17
N VAL A 63 -11.13 13.26 5.91
CA VAL A 63 -11.58 12.27 4.93
C VAL A 63 -11.86 10.93 5.60
N PRO A 64 -12.79 10.11 5.07
CA PRO A 64 -13.03 8.78 5.57
C PRO A 64 -11.81 7.87 5.39
N LEU A 65 -11.62 6.97 6.35
CA LEU A 65 -10.52 6.01 6.38
C LEU A 65 -11.06 4.59 6.60
N ALA A 66 -10.68 3.67 5.75
CA ALA A 66 -10.83 2.24 5.99
C ALA A 66 -9.45 1.61 6.23
N ILE A 67 -9.38 0.74 7.23
CA ILE A 67 -8.17 -0.02 7.58
C ILE A 67 -8.50 -1.50 7.43
N THR A 68 -7.65 -2.23 6.74
CA THR A 68 -7.74 -3.68 6.60
C THR A 68 -6.36 -4.30 6.67
N ASP A 69 -6.34 -5.62 6.90
CA ASP A 69 -5.14 -6.45 6.91
C ASP A 69 -5.12 -7.26 5.61
N ALA A 70 -3.99 -7.26 4.92
CA ALA A 70 -3.85 -8.00 3.67
C ALA A 70 -4.07 -9.51 3.83
N THR A 71 -3.81 -10.06 5.01
CA THR A 71 -4.02 -11.50 5.29
C THR A 71 -5.49 -11.88 5.42
N SER A 72 -6.37 -10.92 5.70
CA SER A 72 -7.82 -11.14 5.74
C SER A 72 -8.46 -11.11 4.36
N LEU A 73 -7.77 -10.60 3.35
CA LEU A 73 -8.26 -10.46 1.99
C LEU A 73 -8.08 -11.77 1.21
N THR A 74 -9.09 -12.17 0.49
CA THR A 74 -9.06 -13.33 -0.39
C THR A 74 -9.64 -12.99 -1.75
N GLU A 75 -9.25 -13.77 -2.76
CA GLU A 75 -9.91 -13.72 -4.04
C GLU A 75 -11.36 -14.22 -3.92
N ALA A 76 -12.28 -13.61 -4.69
CA ALA A 76 -13.70 -13.93 -4.64
C ALA A 76 -13.97 -15.45 -4.74
N GLY A 77 -14.72 -15.98 -3.78
CA GLY A 77 -15.11 -17.40 -3.71
C GLY A 77 -14.34 -18.26 -2.70
N TYR A 78 -13.33 -17.72 -2.01
CA TYR A 78 -12.63 -18.36 -0.90
C TYR A 78 -13.15 -17.86 0.46
N ILE A 79 -12.81 -18.57 1.54
CA ILE A 79 -13.16 -18.15 2.91
C ILE A 79 -12.29 -16.96 3.30
N GLY A 80 -12.91 -15.81 3.49
CA GLY A 80 -12.26 -14.54 3.88
C GLY A 80 -13.06 -13.34 3.36
N ASP A 81 -12.56 -12.14 3.67
CA ASP A 81 -13.14 -10.91 3.13
C ASP A 81 -12.76 -10.79 1.63
N ASP A 82 -13.75 -10.59 0.79
CA ASP A 82 -13.51 -10.23 -0.62
C ASP A 82 -12.70 -8.94 -0.69
N ILE A 83 -11.76 -8.85 -1.65
CA ILE A 83 -10.93 -7.66 -1.87
C ILE A 83 -11.78 -6.39 -1.97
N GLU A 84 -12.95 -6.48 -2.61
CA GLU A 84 -13.89 -5.37 -2.74
C GLU A 84 -14.56 -4.98 -1.41
N SER A 85 -14.55 -5.85 -0.40
CA SER A 85 -15.13 -5.56 0.93
C SER A 85 -14.46 -4.37 1.62
N VAL A 86 -13.21 -4.07 1.29
CA VAL A 86 -12.50 -2.90 1.82
C VAL A 86 -13.16 -1.59 1.37
N VAL A 87 -13.74 -1.56 0.16
CA VAL A 87 -14.49 -0.41 -0.34
C VAL A 87 -15.82 -0.26 0.43
N SER A 88 -16.48 -1.37 0.78
CA SER A 88 -17.65 -1.33 1.66
C SER A 88 -17.33 -0.76 3.04
N LYS A 89 -16.17 -1.12 3.61
CA LYS A 89 -15.69 -0.55 4.89
C LYS A 89 -15.47 0.96 4.77
N LEU A 90 -14.92 1.42 3.64
CA LEU A 90 -14.73 2.86 3.40
C LEU A 90 -16.07 3.60 3.23
N LEU A 91 -17.02 3.01 2.51
CA LEU A 91 -18.36 3.58 2.35
C LEU A 91 -19.07 3.72 3.71
N ALA A 92 -18.97 2.69 4.57
CA ALA A 92 -19.51 2.76 5.92
C ALA A 92 -18.83 3.85 6.78
N ALA A 93 -17.51 4.01 6.65
CA ALA A 93 -16.75 5.07 7.32
C ALA A 93 -17.12 6.49 6.81
N ALA A 94 -17.70 6.59 5.62
CA ALA A 94 -18.23 7.82 5.02
C ALA A 94 -19.73 8.03 5.30
N ASP A 95 -20.32 7.34 6.26
CA ASP A 95 -21.76 7.37 6.56
C ASP A 95 -22.64 7.01 5.33
N ASN A 96 -22.18 6.13 4.47
CA ASN A 96 -22.76 5.72 3.19
C ASN A 96 -22.89 6.87 2.15
N ASP A 97 -22.12 7.92 2.31
CA ASP A 97 -21.96 8.98 1.31
C ASP A 97 -20.90 8.58 0.29
N VAL A 98 -21.34 8.30 -0.94
CA VAL A 98 -20.46 7.82 -2.02
C VAL A 98 -19.42 8.88 -2.40
N GLU A 99 -19.80 10.14 -2.52
CA GLU A 99 -18.90 11.23 -2.90
C GLU A 99 -17.77 11.42 -1.88
N LYS A 100 -18.10 11.30 -0.59
CA LYS A 100 -17.09 11.32 0.48
C LYS A 100 -16.20 10.08 0.45
N ALA A 101 -16.77 8.89 0.24
CA ALA A 101 -16.01 7.65 0.15
C ALA A 101 -14.98 7.69 -0.99
N GLU A 102 -15.35 8.22 -2.14
CA GLU A 102 -14.49 8.34 -3.32
C GLU A 102 -13.29 9.29 -3.12
N GLN A 103 -13.31 10.12 -2.08
CA GLN A 103 -12.20 10.99 -1.68
C GLN A 103 -11.44 10.48 -0.45
N GLY A 104 -11.77 9.28 0.00
CA GLY A 104 -11.21 8.69 1.21
C GLY A 104 -9.84 8.04 1.02
N ILE A 105 -9.39 7.43 2.12
CA ILE A 105 -8.13 6.69 2.20
C ILE A 105 -8.43 5.25 2.57
N ILE A 106 -7.79 4.31 1.88
CA ILE A 106 -7.76 2.89 2.25
C ILE A 106 -6.33 2.55 2.68
N PHE A 107 -6.17 2.07 3.91
CA PHE A 107 -4.92 1.56 4.43
C PHE A 107 -4.96 0.04 4.53
N ILE A 108 -4.03 -0.62 3.84
CA ILE A 108 -3.88 -2.08 3.84
C ILE A 108 -2.58 -2.41 4.54
N ASP A 109 -2.67 -2.92 5.76
CA ASP A 109 -1.50 -3.32 6.54
C ASP A 109 -1.09 -4.76 6.23
N GLU A 110 0.09 -5.15 6.69
CA GLU A 110 0.69 -6.48 6.51
C GLU A 110 0.80 -6.94 5.05
N ILE A 111 1.03 -6.01 4.12
CA ILE A 111 1.13 -6.31 2.68
C ILE A 111 2.28 -7.29 2.36
N ASP A 112 3.32 -7.33 3.17
CA ASP A 112 4.44 -8.26 3.06
C ASP A 112 4.03 -9.72 3.27
N LYS A 113 2.90 -9.98 3.94
CA LYS A 113 2.39 -11.33 4.20
C LYS A 113 1.81 -12.00 2.97
N ILE A 114 1.40 -11.24 1.97
CA ILE A 114 0.92 -11.75 0.68
C ILE A 114 2.02 -11.81 -0.39
N ALA A 115 3.28 -11.63 0.00
CA ALA A 115 4.42 -11.83 -0.89
C ALA A 115 4.55 -13.32 -1.27
N LYS A 116 4.91 -13.58 -2.52
CA LYS A 116 5.16 -14.94 -3.02
C LYS A 116 6.39 -15.56 -2.37
N LYS A 117 6.24 -16.70 -1.71
CA LYS A 117 7.35 -17.43 -1.09
C LYS A 117 8.20 -18.13 -2.15
N LYS A 118 9.53 -17.95 -2.09
CA LYS A 118 10.49 -18.54 -3.05
C LYS A 118 10.49 -20.07 -3.11
N ASN A 119 10.01 -20.76 -2.05
CA ASN A 119 10.09 -22.21 -1.90
C ASN A 119 8.72 -22.92 -1.96
N ALA A 120 7.67 -22.26 -2.40
CA ALA A 120 6.38 -22.91 -2.58
C ALA A 120 6.42 -23.78 -3.83
N SER A 121 6.68 -25.08 -3.67
CA SER A 121 6.57 -26.11 -4.73
C SER A 121 5.12 -26.38 -5.16
N GLN A 122 4.14 -25.82 -4.48
CA GLN A 122 2.74 -25.72 -4.89
C GLN A 122 2.42 -24.26 -5.18
N ARG A 123 1.62 -24.02 -6.23
CA ARG A 123 1.06 -22.69 -6.52
C ARG A 123 0.60 -22.06 -5.21
N ASP A 124 1.31 -21.02 -4.76
CA ASP A 124 0.85 -20.18 -3.66
C ASP A 124 -0.29 -19.31 -4.18
N VAL A 125 -1.46 -19.97 -4.25
CA VAL A 125 -2.69 -19.40 -4.83
C VAL A 125 -3.21 -18.24 -3.98
N SER A 126 -2.74 -18.11 -2.73
CA SER A 126 -3.28 -17.14 -1.80
C SER A 126 -2.65 -15.74 -1.92
N GLY A 127 -1.33 -15.64 -2.01
CA GLY A 127 -0.64 -14.35 -1.97
C GLY A 127 -0.60 -13.63 -3.32
N GLU A 128 -0.15 -14.31 -4.39
CA GLU A 128 -0.06 -13.71 -5.73
C GLU A 128 -1.44 -13.34 -6.29
N SER A 129 -2.46 -14.17 -6.06
CA SER A 129 -3.81 -13.88 -6.55
C SER A 129 -4.46 -12.69 -5.82
N VAL A 130 -4.16 -12.50 -4.54
CA VAL A 130 -4.59 -11.28 -3.81
C VAL A 130 -3.91 -10.04 -4.39
N GLN A 131 -2.60 -10.09 -4.64
CA GLN A 131 -1.90 -8.98 -5.29
C GLN A 131 -2.52 -8.67 -6.67
N GLN A 132 -2.79 -9.67 -7.50
CA GLN A 132 -3.45 -9.50 -8.81
C GLN A 132 -4.86 -8.92 -8.68
N GLY A 133 -5.66 -9.43 -7.73
CA GLY A 133 -7.03 -8.96 -7.50
C GLY A 133 -7.11 -7.51 -7.07
N MET A 134 -6.09 -7.01 -6.36
CA MET A 134 -6.03 -5.62 -5.91
C MET A 134 -5.68 -4.63 -7.04
N LEU A 135 -5.13 -5.07 -8.17
CA LEU A 135 -4.67 -4.18 -9.24
C LEU A 135 -5.78 -3.25 -9.74
N LYS A 136 -6.98 -3.78 -9.96
CA LYS A 136 -8.12 -2.99 -10.46
C LYS A 136 -8.49 -1.86 -9.49
N LEU A 137 -8.50 -2.15 -8.19
CA LEU A 137 -8.80 -1.15 -7.16
C LEU A 137 -7.74 -0.05 -7.14
N LEU A 138 -6.46 -0.44 -7.21
CA LEU A 138 -5.33 0.50 -7.18
C LEU A 138 -5.29 1.39 -8.42
N GLU A 139 -5.63 0.86 -9.59
CA GLU A 139 -5.70 1.62 -10.84
C GLU A 139 -6.87 2.61 -10.86
N GLY A 140 -7.99 2.18 -10.36
CA GLY A 140 -9.27 2.87 -10.39
C GLY A 140 -10.32 2.10 -11.20
N SER A 141 -11.36 1.67 -10.54
CA SER A 141 -12.49 0.94 -11.14
C SER A 141 -13.78 1.28 -10.43
N GLU A 142 -14.87 1.00 -11.10
CA GLU A 142 -16.20 1.01 -10.47
C GLU A 142 -16.44 -0.31 -9.77
N VAL A 143 -16.86 -0.24 -8.52
CA VAL A 143 -17.08 -1.39 -7.64
C VAL A 143 -18.48 -1.31 -7.07
N GLU A 144 -19.26 -2.38 -7.24
CA GLU A 144 -20.57 -2.50 -6.60
C GLU A 144 -20.42 -3.03 -5.19
N VAL A 145 -20.89 -2.27 -4.22
CA VAL A 145 -20.79 -2.59 -2.80
C VAL A 145 -22.16 -2.48 -2.10
N PRO A 146 -22.42 -3.32 -1.10
CA PRO A 146 -23.65 -3.27 -0.32
C PRO A 146 -23.67 -2.03 0.58
N VAL A 147 -24.80 -1.35 0.61
CA VAL A 147 -25.03 -0.20 1.50
C VAL A 147 -25.44 -0.70 2.87
N GLY A 148 -24.66 -0.37 3.91
CA GLY A 148 -24.96 -0.73 5.29
C GLY A 148 -24.70 -2.19 5.66
N ALA A 149 -24.01 -2.96 4.81
CA ALA A 149 -23.64 -4.36 5.10
C ALA A 149 -22.22 -4.66 4.58
N ASN A 150 -21.57 -5.65 5.21
CA ASN A 150 -20.22 -6.06 4.86
C ASN A 150 -20.14 -7.18 3.81
N SER A 151 -21.29 -7.66 3.31
CA SER A 151 -21.33 -8.80 2.39
C SER A 151 -22.36 -8.58 1.28
N LYS A 152 -21.96 -8.86 0.03
CA LYS A 152 -22.84 -8.85 -1.15
C LYS A 152 -23.99 -9.87 -1.09
N ASN A 153 -23.92 -10.85 -0.20
CA ASN A 153 -24.96 -11.85 0.00
C ASN A 153 -26.13 -11.37 0.90
N ALA A 154 -26.01 -10.18 1.49
CA ALA A 154 -27.11 -9.57 2.20
C ALA A 154 -28.12 -9.02 1.21
N MET A 155 -29.42 -9.20 1.46
CA MET A 155 -30.52 -8.58 0.68
C MET A 155 -30.57 -7.07 0.97
N VAL A 156 -29.50 -6.35 0.61
CA VAL A 156 -29.37 -4.90 0.80
C VAL A 156 -29.13 -4.26 -0.56
N PRO A 157 -29.51 -2.98 -0.72
CA PRO A 157 -29.23 -2.24 -1.95
C PRO A 157 -27.73 -2.21 -2.23
N LEU A 158 -27.34 -2.37 -3.49
CA LEU A 158 -25.97 -2.14 -3.97
C LEU A 158 -25.83 -0.70 -4.42
N THR A 159 -24.66 -0.13 -4.23
CA THR A 159 -24.26 1.14 -4.81
C THR A 159 -22.90 1.00 -5.47
N THR A 160 -22.65 1.85 -6.48
CA THR A 160 -21.37 1.87 -7.19
C THR A 160 -20.46 2.92 -6.57
N VAL A 161 -19.22 2.55 -6.28
CA VAL A 161 -18.15 3.43 -5.80
C VAL A 161 -16.99 3.39 -6.79
N ASN A 162 -16.54 4.54 -7.25
CA ASN A 162 -15.41 4.65 -8.16
C ASN A 162 -14.11 4.84 -7.35
N THR A 163 -13.16 3.92 -7.49
CA THR A 163 -11.91 3.94 -6.73
C THR A 163 -10.82 4.83 -7.34
N LYS A 164 -11.08 5.49 -8.47
CA LYS A 164 -10.11 6.34 -9.18
C LYS A 164 -9.47 7.40 -8.29
N ASN A 165 -10.25 8.02 -7.41
CA ASN A 165 -9.81 9.10 -6.53
C ASN A 165 -9.60 8.67 -5.08
N ILE A 166 -9.74 7.40 -4.76
CA ILE A 166 -9.38 6.84 -3.45
C ILE A 166 -7.85 6.72 -3.37
N LEU A 167 -7.28 7.20 -2.28
CA LEU A 167 -5.85 7.04 -2.01
C LEU A 167 -5.60 5.72 -1.29
N PHE A 168 -4.80 4.86 -1.90
CA PHE A 168 -4.38 3.60 -1.30
C PHE A 168 -3.00 3.74 -0.67
N ILE A 169 -2.88 3.32 0.58
CA ILE A 169 -1.64 3.24 1.32
C ILE A 169 -1.47 1.80 1.78
N CYS A 170 -0.39 1.16 1.37
CA CYS A 170 -0.04 -0.18 1.81
C CYS A 170 1.10 -0.09 2.84
N GLY A 171 1.04 -0.88 3.90
CA GLY A 171 2.08 -0.96 4.93
C GLY A 171 2.55 -2.38 5.15
N GLY A 172 3.83 -2.55 5.48
CA GLY A 172 4.38 -3.86 5.82
C GLY A 172 5.70 -3.75 6.58
N ALA A 173 6.02 -4.80 7.33
CA ALA A 173 7.29 -4.89 8.07
C ALA A 173 8.44 -5.35 7.17
N PHE A 174 8.18 -6.19 6.18
CA PHE A 174 9.16 -6.74 5.26
C PHE A 174 10.37 -7.35 5.98
N PRO A 175 10.18 -8.36 6.84
CA PRO A 175 11.27 -9.02 7.55
C PRO A 175 12.29 -9.55 6.55
N ASP A 176 13.58 -9.47 6.88
CA ASP A 176 14.70 -9.90 6.03
C ASP A 176 14.93 -9.10 4.72
N LEU A 177 14.17 -8.02 4.49
CA LEU A 177 14.39 -7.14 3.33
C LEU A 177 15.78 -6.48 3.38
N ASP A 178 16.28 -6.16 4.57
CA ASP A 178 17.63 -5.64 4.79
C ASP A 178 18.70 -6.59 4.25
N GLY A 179 18.53 -7.90 4.42
CA GLY A 179 19.41 -8.93 3.87
C GLY A 179 19.43 -8.91 2.33
N ILE A 180 18.27 -8.76 1.69
CA ILE A 180 18.16 -8.67 0.23
C ILE A 180 18.88 -7.42 -0.28
N ILE A 181 18.71 -6.28 0.38
CA ILE A 181 19.38 -5.02 0.02
C ILE A 181 20.89 -5.16 0.16
N LYS A 182 21.36 -5.71 1.28
CA LYS A 182 22.80 -5.97 1.53
C LYS A 182 23.40 -6.86 0.45
N GLU A 183 22.72 -7.94 0.08
CA GLU A 183 23.18 -8.86 -0.98
C GLU A 183 23.33 -8.12 -2.31
N ARG A 184 22.37 -7.32 -2.72
CA ARG A 184 22.43 -6.50 -3.95
C ARG A 184 23.61 -5.52 -3.91
N LEU A 185 23.76 -4.77 -2.83
CA LEU A 185 24.83 -3.79 -2.70
C LEU A 185 26.22 -4.43 -2.68
N THR A 186 26.35 -5.60 -2.06
CA THR A 186 27.61 -6.37 -2.04
C THR A 186 27.95 -6.88 -3.42
N LYS A 187 26.99 -7.41 -4.18
CA LYS A 187 27.21 -7.89 -5.57
C LYS A 187 27.64 -6.74 -6.49
N GLN A 188 27.01 -5.57 -6.38
CA GLN A 188 27.38 -4.40 -7.17
C GLN A 188 28.80 -3.90 -6.86
N SER A 189 29.22 -4.01 -5.60
CA SER A 189 30.55 -3.57 -5.15
C SER A 189 31.65 -4.60 -5.48
N ALA A 190 31.31 -5.89 -5.61
CA ALA A 190 32.29 -6.94 -5.98
C ALA A 190 32.81 -6.83 -7.42
N ILE A 191 32.17 -6.04 -8.28
CA ILE A 191 32.63 -5.73 -9.63
C ILE A 191 33.77 -4.68 -9.60
N GLY A 192 33.97 -4.00 -8.46
CA GLY A 192 35.04 -3.02 -8.23
C GLY A 192 35.84 -3.37 -6.98
N PHE A 193 37.00 -4.00 -7.08
CA PHE A 193 38.04 -4.21 -6.08
C PHE A 193 37.66 -3.98 -4.60
N GLY A 194 37.49 -5.05 -3.81
CA GLY A 194 37.56 -4.96 -2.36
C GLY A 194 36.77 -6.03 -1.58
N ALA A 195 37.49 -6.91 -0.89
CA ALA A 195 36.98 -7.96 -0.02
C ALA A 195 36.41 -7.41 1.33
N ASP A 196 36.55 -6.12 1.62
CA ASP A 196 36.16 -5.51 2.92
C ASP A 196 34.73 -4.92 2.95
N LEU A 197 33.91 -5.17 1.94
CA LEU A 197 32.59 -4.48 1.79
C LEU A 197 31.44 -5.19 2.51
N LYS A 198 31.60 -6.45 2.93
CA LYS A 198 30.55 -7.14 3.69
C LYS A 198 30.29 -6.44 5.03
N ASP A 199 31.33 -6.03 5.75
CA ASP A 199 31.20 -5.39 7.04
C ASP A 199 30.60 -3.98 6.99
N LYS A 200 30.73 -3.30 5.82
CA LYS A 200 30.27 -1.90 5.67
C LYS A 200 28.76 -1.74 5.80
N TYR A 201 27.99 -2.73 5.39
CA TYR A 201 26.52 -2.66 5.41
C TYR A 201 25.90 -3.38 6.62
N ASP A 202 26.65 -4.16 7.38
CA ASP A 202 26.13 -4.92 8.53
C ASP A 202 25.69 -4.02 9.70
N HIS A 203 26.25 -2.82 9.78
CA HIS A 203 25.93 -1.83 10.82
C HIS A 203 25.17 -0.61 10.28
N ASP A 204 24.73 -0.61 9.03
CA ASP A 204 23.98 0.50 8.44
C ASP A 204 22.52 0.49 8.93
N LYS A 205 22.23 1.30 9.96
CA LYS A 205 20.87 1.47 10.50
C LYS A 205 19.87 2.03 9.48
N LYS A 206 20.35 2.59 8.38
CA LYS A 206 19.54 3.18 7.31
C LYS A 206 19.48 2.32 6.07
N ILE A 207 19.82 1.04 6.18
CA ILE A 207 19.87 0.14 5.03
C ILE A 207 18.53 0.07 4.29
N LEU A 208 17.40 0.12 5.00
CA LEU A 208 16.06 0.09 4.40
C LEU A 208 15.78 1.32 3.52
N GLU A 209 16.40 2.48 3.79
CA GLU A 209 16.26 3.67 2.94
C GLU A 209 16.83 3.45 1.52
N LYS A 210 17.66 2.42 1.34
CA LYS A 210 18.26 2.04 0.05
C LYS A 210 17.45 1.01 -0.74
N VAL A 211 16.21 0.74 -0.31
CA VAL A 211 15.32 -0.19 -0.97
C VAL A 211 15.05 0.22 -2.41
N THR A 212 15.02 -0.75 -3.31
CA THR A 212 14.65 -0.58 -4.71
C THR A 212 13.48 -1.50 -5.07
N THR A 213 12.84 -1.22 -6.20
CA THR A 213 11.78 -2.08 -6.74
C THR A 213 12.29 -3.52 -6.96
N GLU A 214 13.54 -3.69 -7.34
CA GLU A 214 14.17 -5.01 -7.51
C GLU A 214 14.24 -5.78 -6.20
N ASP A 215 14.57 -5.12 -5.09
CA ASP A 215 14.60 -5.75 -3.77
C ASP A 215 13.21 -6.25 -3.36
N LEU A 216 12.17 -5.45 -3.60
CA LEU A 216 10.78 -5.81 -3.32
C LEU A 216 10.29 -6.96 -4.21
N ARG A 217 10.71 -7.01 -5.48
CA ARG A 217 10.46 -8.16 -6.37
C ARG A 217 11.14 -9.41 -5.84
N ASN A 218 12.39 -9.31 -5.42
CA ASN A 218 13.15 -10.41 -4.84
C ASN A 218 12.55 -10.89 -3.50
N PHE A 219 11.88 -10.00 -2.77
CA PHE A 219 11.12 -10.35 -1.58
C PHE A 219 9.86 -11.18 -1.90
N GLY A 220 9.23 -10.96 -3.06
CA GLY A 220 8.05 -11.70 -3.51
C GLY A 220 6.86 -10.84 -3.94
N MET A 221 7.05 -9.52 -4.07
CA MET A 221 6.03 -8.64 -4.60
C MET A 221 6.03 -8.70 -6.14
N ILE A 222 4.84 -8.76 -6.76
CA ILE A 222 4.75 -8.79 -8.22
C ILE A 222 5.00 -7.41 -8.82
N PRO A 223 5.66 -7.33 -9.99
CA PRO A 223 6.01 -6.05 -10.62
C PRO A 223 4.81 -5.15 -10.89
N GLU A 224 3.70 -5.73 -11.33
CA GLU A 224 2.45 -5.02 -11.63
C GLU A 224 1.90 -4.33 -10.40
N PHE A 225 1.92 -5.00 -9.24
CA PHE A 225 1.48 -4.44 -7.96
C PHE A 225 2.38 -3.29 -7.52
N LEU A 226 3.70 -3.47 -7.61
CA LEU A 226 4.67 -2.42 -7.29
C LEU A 226 4.53 -1.21 -8.21
N GLY A 227 4.21 -1.42 -9.48
CA GLY A 227 3.94 -0.36 -10.44
C GLY A 227 2.75 0.52 -10.08
N ARG A 228 1.82 0.01 -9.25
CA ARG A 228 0.66 0.77 -8.74
C ARG A 228 0.92 1.47 -7.39
N LEU A 229 2.11 1.30 -6.83
CA LEU A 229 2.58 1.92 -5.59
C LEU A 229 3.85 2.74 -5.85
N PRO A 230 3.76 3.84 -6.62
CA PRO A 230 4.94 4.58 -7.09
C PRO A 230 5.69 5.29 -5.96
N VAL A 231 5.04 5.55 -4.84
CA VAL A 231 5.66 6.24 -3.70
C VAL A 231 6.04 5.20 -2.64
N VAL A 232 7.35 4.93 -2.51
CA VAL A 232 7.89 3.98 -1.53
C VAL A 232 8.74 4.73 -0.52
N PHE A 233 8.50 4.52 0.76
CA PHE A 233 9.30 5.11 1.83
C PHE A 233 9.35 4.24 3.08
N THR A 234 10.32 4.52 3.93
CA THR A 234 10.63 3.76 5.14
C THR A 234 10.40 4.58 6.41
N LEU A 235 10.14 3.87 7.50
CA LEU A 235 9.91 4.39 8.85
C LEU A 235 11.01 3.94 9.80
#